data_eabd23aaaa614edb9a5e741be87c615e
#
_entry.id   eabd23aaaa614edb9a5e741be87c615e
#
_cell.length_a   1.000
_cell.length_b   1.000
_cell.length_c   1.000
_cell.angle_alpha   90.00
_cell.angle_beta   90.00
_cell.angle_gamma   90.00
#
_symmetry.space_group_name_H-M   'P 1'
#
loop_
_entity.id
_entity.type
_entity.pdbx_description
1 polymer ?
#
loop_
_entity_poly.entity_id
_entity_poly.type
_entity_poly.pdbx_seq_one_letter_code
_entity_poly.pdbx_strand_id
1 'polypeptide(L)'
;MSAVEGKREQTKAANRAAILEAARTVFSELGFGATTVRDIVRETDLATGTFYNYFPDKESVLHALLDEAAAEIRSRVRAARKSSRTVEEFVEGGFRAYYGYLVEDPETFGMLRRNAGTIRSMFDEPTVGAGVEELRQDLAAGIRSGLLPEHDVEYMASAMVGAGFEVAVRMLERDPPDVDGAVAFVTRIFLAGLSS
;
A
#
# COMPACT_ATOMS: atom_id res chain seq x y z
N MET A 1 -34.16 -12.13 3.23
CA MET A 1 -33.63 -10.74 3.37
C MET A 1 -34.59 -9.81 2.67
N SER A 2 -35.13 -8.80 3.38
CA SER A 2 -36.11 -7.87 2.86
C SER A 2 -35.44 -6.86 1.90
N ALA A 3 -36.15 -6.40 0.84
CA ALA A 3 -35.67 -5.38 -0.09
C ALA A 3 -35.30 -4.06 0.62
N VAL A 4 -35.88 -3.77 1.77
CA VAL A 4 -35.58 -2.61 2.62
C VAL A 4 -34.24 -2.75 3.32
N GLU A 5 -33.88 -3.96 3.79
CA GLU A 5 -32.56 -4.24 4.39
C GLU A 5 -31.45 -4.09 3.36
N GLY A 6 -31.64 -4.59 2.14
CA GLY A 6 -30.67 -4.45 1.06
C GLY A 6 -30.41 -2.99 0.67
N LYS A 7 -31.44 -2.14 0.60
CA LYS A 7 -31.29 -0.71 0.30
C LYS A 7 -30.54 0.03 1.41
N ARG A 8 -30.78 -0.32 2.68
CA ARG A 8 -30.10 0.30 3.83
C ARG A 8 -28.61 -0.06 3.87
N GLU A 9 -28.27 -1.32 3.60
CA GLU A 9 -26.89 -1.77 3.51
C GLU A 9 -26.15 -1.12 2.32
N GLN A 10 -26.80 -0.98 1.17
CA GLN A 10 -26.24 -0.28 0.02
C GLN A 10 -25.96 1.20 0.33
N THR A 11 -26.89 1.90 0.99
CA THR A 11 -26.69 3.30 1.39
C THR A 11 -25.53 3.41 2.40
N LYS A 12 -25.44 2.46 3.34
CA LYS A 12 -24.36 2.43 4.32
C LYS A 12 -22.99 2.23 3.65
N ALA A 13 -22.90 1.30 2.72
CA ALA A 13 -21.67 1.07 1.96
C ALA A 13 -21.28 2.28 1.10
N ALA A 14 -22.26 2.91 0.42
CA ALA A 14 -22.02 4.09 -0.40
C ALA A 14 -21.52 5.29 0.42
N ASN A 15 -22.12 5.56 1.58
CA ASN A 15 -21.69 6.65 2.45
C ASN A 15 -20.27 6.40 3.01
N ARG A 16 -19.96 5.15 3.40
CA ARG A 16 -18.60 4.80 3.84
C ARG A 16 -17.57 5.02 2.73
N ALA A 17 -17.87 4.58 1.51
CA ALA A 17 -17.01 4.79 0.35
C ALA A 17 -16.82 6.27 0.04
N ALA A 18 -17.87 7.09 0.10
CA ALA A 18 -17.77 8.54 -0.10
C ALA A 18 -16.84 9.22 0.94
N ILE A 19 -16.89 8.80 2.21
CA ILE A 19 -16.00 9.33 3.25
C ILE A 19 -14.55 8.94 2.96
N LEU A 20 -14.28 7.69 2.56
CA LEU A 20 -12.93 7.22 2.25
C LEU A 20 -12.35 7.95 1.05
N GLU A 21 -13.13 8.15 0.00
CA GLU A 21 -12.70 8.87 -1.21
C GLU A 21 -12.38 10.33 -0.90
N ALA A 22 -13.27 11.02 -0.20
CA ALA A 22 -13.04 12.39 0.25
C ALA A 22 -11.77 12.50 1.12
N ALA A 23 -11.58 11.56 2.04
CA ALA A 23 -10.41 11.55 2.91
C ALA A 23 -9.11 11.28 2.12
N ARG A 24 -9.13 10.42 1.11
CA ARG A 24 -7.98 10.15 0.23
C ARG A 24 -7.51 11.44 -0.44
N THR A 25 -8.44 12.18 -1.03
CA THR A 25 -8.18 13.48 -1.66
C THR A 25 -7.60 14.46 -0.65
N VAL A 26 -8.27 14.70 0.47
CA VAL A 26 -7.83 15.68 1.48
C VAL A 26 -6.49 15.30 2.11
N PHE A 27 -6.24 14.02 2.39
CA PHE A 27 -4.95 13.56 2.91
C PHE A 27 -3.82 13.67 1.90
N SER A 28 -4.11 13.56 0.60
CA SER A 28 -3.11 13.77 -0.44
C SER A 28 -2.75 15.24 -0.62
N GLU A 29 -3.71 16.15 -0.44
CA GLU A 29 -3.52 17.59 -0.62
C GLU A 29 -2.95 18.28 0.62
N LEU A 30 -3.57 18.08 1.77
CA LEU A 30 -3.22 18.78 3.02
C LEU A 30 -2.23 18.00 3.88
N GLY A 31 -2.20 16.67 3.75
CA GLY A 31 -1.54 15.77 4.68
C GLY A 31 -2.39 15.50 5.92
N PHE A 32 -2.20 14.33 6.52
CA PHE A 32 -2.96 13.86 7.69
C PHE A 32 -2.92 14.82 8.87
N GLY A 33 -1.74 15.37 9.19
CA GLY A 33 -1.56 16.25 10.35
C GLY A 33 -2.39 17.54 10.28
N ALA A 34 -2.53 18.13 9.09
CA ALA A 34 -3.28 19.37 8.88
C ALA A 34 -4.78 19.15 8.63
N THR A 35 -5.19 17.93 8.29
CA THR A 35 -6.59 17.61 7.96
C THR A 35 -7.46 17.54 9.21
N THR A 36 -8.67 18.09 9.11
CA THR A 36 -9.74 17.93 10.10
C THR A 36 -10.90 17.10 9.54
N VAL A 37 -11.76 16.55 10.41
CA VAL A 37 -13.00 15.85 9.98
C VAL A 37 -13.88 16.78 9.14
N ARG A 38 -13.89 18.09 9.41
CA ARG A 38 -14.65 19.07 8.63
C ARG A 38 -14.16 19.17 7.19
N ASP A 39 -12.84 19.07 6.98
CA ASP A 39 -12.27 19.13 5.63
C ASP A 39 -12.72 17.91 4.83
N ILE A 40 -12.69 16.72 5.42
CA ILE A 40 -13.19 15.50 4.79
C ILE A 40 -14.69 15.60 4.46
N VAL A 41 -15.51 16.05 5.41
CA VAL A 41 -16.97 16.14 5.22
C VAL A 41 -17.33 17.16 4.14
N ARG A 42 -16.58 18.24 3.98
CA ARG A 42 -16.81 19.23 2.91
C ARG A 42 -16.69 18.67 1.50
N GLU A 43 -15.89 17.63 1.33
CA GLU A 43 -15.74 16.92 0.05
C GLU A 43 -16.84 15.85 -0.17
N THR A 44 -17.83 15.80 0.73
CA THR A 44 -18.98 14.89 0.62
C THR A 44 -20.31 15.66 0.72
N ASP A 45 -21.40 15.05 0.27
CA ASP A 45 -22.76 15.56 0.49
C ASP A 45 -23.32 15.16 1.87
N LEU A 46 -22.48 14.70 2.79
CA LEU A 46 -22.88 14.17 4.09
C LEU A 46 -22.85 15.24 5.18
N ALA A 47 -23.75 15.14 6.14
CA ALA A 47 -23.65 15.94 7.35
C ALA A 47 -22.55 15.42 8.26
N THR A 48 -21.88 16.31 9.04
CA THR A 48 -20.83 15.94 9.99
C THR A 48 -21.26 14.83 10.97
N GLY A 49 -22.53 14.86 11.42
CA GLY A 49 -23.07 13.79 12.28
C GLY A 49 -23.12 12.43 11.58
N THR A 50 -23.28 12.42 10.25
CA THR A 50 -23.27 11.18 9.46
C THR A 50 -21.88 10.57 9.43
N PHE A 51 -20.82 11.36 9.33
CA PHE A 51 -19.44 10.90 9.40
C PHE A 51 -19.18 10.03 10.65
N TYR A 52 -19.58 10.53 11.82
CA TYR A 52 -19.36 9.84 13.10
C TYR A 52 -20.16 8.53 13.25
N ASN A 53 -21.13 8.26 12.39
CA ASN A 53 -21.79 6.95 12.34
C ASN A 53 -20.92 5.86 11.66
N TYR A 54 -19.86 6.25 10.93
CA TYR A 54 -18.97 5.36 10.20
C TYR A 54 -17.56 5.30 10.80
N PHE A 55 -17.04 6.44 11.21
CA PHE A 55 -15.68 6.58 11.73
C PHE A 55 -15.68 7.47 12.97
N PRO A 56 -15.07 7.03 14.08
CA PRO A 56 -14.98 7.82 15.31
C PRO A 56 -14.08 9.06 15.16
N ASP A 57 -13.08 8.99 14.28
CA ASP A 57 -12.05 10.00 14.06
C ASP A 57 -11.41 9.88 12.68
N LYS A 58 -10.53 10.81 12.33
CA LYS A 58 -9.79 10.79 11.06
C LYS A 58 -8.69 9.71 11.03
N GLU A 59 -8.21 9.32 12.20
CA GLU A 59 -7.24 8.25 12.40
C GLU A 59 -7.82 6.92 11.87
N SER A 60 -9.04 6.60 12.26
CA SER A 60 -9.77 5.40 11.79
C SER A 60 -10.03 5.42 10.28
N VAL A 61 -10.20 6.60 9.68
CA VAL A 61 -10.31 6.73 8.23
C VAL A 61 -8.97 6.45 7.55
N LEU A 62 -7.87 7.00 8.07
CA LEU A 62 -6.53 6.72 7.54
C LEU A 62 -6.22 5.22 7.63
N HIS A 63 -6.47 4.59 8.77
CA HIS A 63 -6.31 3.13 8.93
C HIS A 63 -7.09 2.36 7.87
N ALA A 64 -8.35 2.68 7.65
CA ALA A 64 -9.17 2.00 6.65
C ALA A 64 -8.61 2.16 5.23
N LEU A 65 -8.11 3.34 4.86
CA LEU A 65 -7.47 3.58 3.56
C LEU A 65 -6.17 2.79 3.41
N LEU A 66 -5.35 2.74 4.46
CA LEU A 66 -4.11 1.97 4.46
C LEU A 66 -4.38 0.46 4.38
N ASP A 67 -5.41 -0.03 5.06
CA ASP A 67 -5.83 -1.42 5.03
C ASP A 67 -6.26 -1.84 3.62
N GLU A 68 -7.06 -1.00 2.93
CA GLU A 68 -7.49 -1.25 1.56
C GLU A 68 -6.30 -1.28 0.59
N ALA A 69 -5.42 -0.27 0.63
CA ALA A 69 -4.22 -0.21 -0.20
C ALA A 69 -3.27 -1.38 0.08
N ALA A 70 -3.00 -1.68 1.35
CA ALA A 70 -2.13 -2.76 1.75
C ALA A 70 -2.68 -4.13 1.33
N ALA A 71 -3.99 -4.35 1.42
CA ALA A 71 -4.62 -5.60 1.00
C ALA A 71 -4.47 -5.83 -0.52
N GLU A 72 -4.67 -4.79 -1.33
CA GLU A 72 -4.54 -4.86 -2.78
C GLU A 72 -3.07 -5.09 -3.19
N ILE A 73 -2.12 -4.33 -2.63
CA ILE A 73 -0.69 -4.52 -2.87
C ILE A 73 -0.27 -5.95 -2.52
N ARG A 74 -0.65 -6.44 -1.33
CA ARG A 74 -0.33 -7.81 -0.90
C ARG A 74 -0.88 -8.85 -1.86
N SER A 75 -2.14 -8.70 -2.29
CA SER A 75 -2.78 -9.63 -3.22
C SER A 75 -2.00 -9.76 -4.52
N ARG A 76 -1.62 -8.62 -5.12
CA ARG A 76 -0.87 -8.59 -6.38
C ARG A 76 0.56 -9.14 -6.25
N VAL A 77 1.27 -8.68 -5.21
CA VAL A 77 2.65 -9.12 -4.95
C VAL A 77 2.72 -10.61 -4.63
N ARG A 78 1.80 -11.12 -3.81
CA ARG A 78 1.69 -12.55 -3.50
C ARG A 78 1.43 -13.38 -4.75
N ALA A 79 0.51 -12.94 -5.62
CA ALA A 79 0.22 -13.63 -6.88
C ALA A 79 1.46 -13.70 -7.80
N ALA A 80 2.22 -12.60 -7.92
CA ALA A 80 3.45 -12.55 -8.69
C ALA A 80 4.52 -13.49 -8.13
N ARG A 81 4.78 -13.45 -6.81
CA ARG A 81 5.79 -14.29 -6.16
C ARG A 81 5.46 -15.78 -6.19
N LYS A 82 4.18 -16.14 -6.05
CA LYS A 82 3.75 -17.54 -6.08
C LYS A 82 4.05 -18.24 -7.40
N SER A 83 4.11 -17.51 -8.50
CA SER A 83 4.43 -18.02 -9.83
C SER A 83 5.93 -18.06 -10.13
N SER A 84 6.78 -17.47 -9.29
CA SER A 84 8.22 -17.33 -9.50
C SER A 84 8.93 -18.68 -9.33
N ARG A 85 9.88 -18.96 -10.25
CA ARG A 85 10.74 -20.16 -10.24
C ARG A 85 12.21 -19.82 -9.98
N THR A 86 12.56 -18.55 -10.12
CA THR A 86 13.91 -18.04 -9.90
C THR A 86 13.89 -16.87 -8.94
N VAL A 87 15.04 -16.55 -8.34
CA VAL A 87 15.22 -15.34 -7.50
C VAL A 87 14.90 -14.08 -8.29
N GLU A 88 15.32 -14.03 -9.55
CA GLU A 88 15.07 -12.90 -10.43
C GLU A 88 13.57 -12.67 -10.64
N GLU A 89 12.83 -13.73 -11.01
CA GLU A 89 11.37 -13.66 -11.15
C GLU A 89 10.67 -13.24 -9.86
N PHE A 90 11.16 -13.70 -8.71
CA PHE A 90 10.62 -13.34 -7.39
C PHE A 90 10.79 -11.84 -7.11
N VAL A 91 11.98 -11.30 -7.31
CA VAL A 91 12.28 -9.88 -7.07
C VAL A 91 11.58 -9.01 -8.10
N GLU A 92 11.77 -9.29 -9.39
CA GLU A 92 11.19 -8.52 -10.49
C GLU A 92 9.67 -8.52 -10.44
N GLY A 93 9.05 -9.70 -10.32
CA GLY A 93 7.61 -9.85 -10.27
C GLY A 93 6.98 -9.11 -9.09
N GLY A 94 7.60 -9.17 -7.92
CA GLY A 94 7.15 -8.45 -6.75
C GLY A 94 7.15 -6.93 -6.93
N PHE A 95 8.25 -6.36 -7.42
CA PHE A 95 8.35 -4.92 -7.68
C PHE A 95 7.46 -4.48 -8.85
N ARG A 96 7.34 -5.26 -9.90
CA ARG A 96 6.46 -4.97 -11.03
C ARG A 96 5.01 -4.90 -10.60
N ALA A 97 4.55 -5.83 -9.77
CA ALA A 97 3.20 -5.83 -9.22
C ALA A 97 2.95 -4.61 -8.31
N TYR A 98 3.92 -4.24 -7.49
CA TYR A 98 3.84 -3.08 -6.61
C TYR A 98 3.81 -1.76 -7.39
N TYR A 99 4.76 -1.55 -8.30
CA TYR A 99 4.83 -0.31 -9.09
C TYR A 99 3.67 -0.16 -10.07
N GLY A 100 3.21 -1.27 -10.66
CA GLY A 100 2.02 -1.27 -11.51
C GLY A 100 0.79 -0.76 -10.76
N TYR A 101 0.56 -1.24 -9.54
CA TYR A 101 -0.53 -0.74 -8.71
C TYR A 101 -0.43 0.77 -8.45
N LEU A 102 0.76 1.28 -8.12
CA LEU A 102 0.94 2.70 -7.82
C LEU A 102 0.71 3.62 -9.04
N VAL A 103 0.97 3.12 -10.25
CA VAL A 103 0.68 3.86 -11.50
C VAL A 103 -0.80 3.82 -11.84
N GLU A 104 -1.49 2.72 -11.53
CA GLU A 104 -2.93 2.58 -11.75
C GLU A 104 -3.76 3.42 -10.76
N ASP A 105 -3.23 3.67 -9.54
CA ASP A 105 -3.89 4.45 -8.49
C ASP A 105 -2.98 5.59 -7.98
N PRO A 106 -2.79 6.65 -8.77
CA PRO A 106 -1.92 7.75 -8.41
C PRO A 106 -2.42 8.58 -7.21
N GLU A 107 -3.71 8.56 -6.92
CA GLU A 107 -4.29 9.24 -5.75
C GLU A 107 -3.89 8.54 -4.45
N THR A 108 -4.03 7.22 -4.40
CA THR A 108 -3.53 6.43 -3.26
C THR A 108 -2.04 6.64 -3.08
N PHE A 109 -1.24 6.64 -4.16
CA PHE A 109 0.18 6.93 -4.04
C PHE A 109 0.45 8.35 -3.50
N GLY A 110 -0.26 9.37 -4.00
CA GLY A 110 -0.17 10.75 -3.51
C GLY A 110 -0.40 10.84 -2.00
N MET A 111 -1.45 10.17 -1.52
CA MET A 111 -1.77 10.05 -0.10
C MET A 111 -0.64 9.35 0.67
N LEU A 112 -0.15 8.19 0.21
CA LEU A 112 0.93 7.44 0.86
C LEU A 112 2.22 8.28 0.95
N ARG A 113 2.60 8.93 -0.12
CA ARG A 113 3.80 9.79 -0.18
C ARG A 113 3.69 10.99 0.77
N ARG A 114 2.57 11.68 0.76
CA ARG A 114 2.34 12.87 1.59
C ARG A 114 2.39 12.55 3.08
N ASN A 115 1.98 11.35 3.44
CA ASN A 115 1.84 10.90 4.83
C ASN A 115 2.89 9.85 5.23
N ALA A 116 3.96 9.68 4.47
CA ALA A 116 4.97 8.63 4.66
C ALA A 116 5.55 8.56 6.08
N GLY A 117 5.78 9.71 6.72
CA GLY A 117 6.27 9.77 8.10
C GLY A 117 5.27 9.18 9.10
N THR A 118 4.00 9.54 8.99
CA THR A 118 2.92 8.99 9.83
C THR A 118 2.74 7.49 9.57
N ILE A 119 2.71 7.08 8.29
CA ILE A 119 2.53 5.66 7.92
C ILE A 119 3.70 4.80 8.41
N ARG A 120 4.93 5.32 8.37
CA ARG A 120 6.10 4.59 8.86
C ARG A 120 6.00 4.28 10.37
N SER A 121 5.41 5.17 11.17
CA SER A 121 5.16 4.90 12.60
C SER A 121 4.08 3.84 12.84
N MET A 122 3.31 3.48 11.82
CA MET A 122 2.25 2.47 11.88
C MET A 122 2.71 1.09 11.34
N PHE A 123 3.97 0.92 10.92
CA PHE A 123 4.47 -0.36 10.40
C PHE A 123 4.48 -1.50 11.44
N ASP A 124 4.49 -1.17 12.72
CA ASP A 124 4.36 -2.16 13.80
C ASP A 124 2.90 -2.60 14.03
N GLU A 125 1.94 -1.94 13.37
CA GLU A 125 0.54 -2.34 13.46
C GLU A 125 0.25 -3.53 12.53
N PRO A 126 -0.58 -4.50 12.98
CA PRO A 126 -0.78 -5.77 12.26
C PRO A 126 -1.19 -5.62 10.80
N THR A 127 -1.98 -4.60 10.46
CA THR A 127 -2.53 -4.44 9.13
C THR A 127 -1.53 -3.82 8.16
N VAL A 128 -0.87 -2.74 8.57
CA VAL A 128 0.14 -2.05 7.75
C VAL A 128 1.40 -2.91 7.64
N GLY A 129 1.81 -3.55 8.73
CA GLY A 129 3.00 -4.43 8.78
C GLY A 129 2.82 -5.79 8.11
N ALA A 130 1.58 -6.25 7.85
CA ALA A 130 1.33 -7.59 7.32
C ALA A 130 2.07 -7.89 6.01
N GLY A 131 2.21 -6.89 5.11
CA GLY A 131 2.94 -7.06 3.85
C GLY A 131 4.45 -7.24 4.05
N VAL A 132 5.01 -6.59 5.05
CA VAL A 132 6.42 -6.73 5.43
C VAL A 132 6.66 -8.10 6.06
N GLU A 133 5.75 -8.54 6.91
CA GLU A 133 5.80 -9.88 7.53
C GLU A 133 5.68 -11.00 6.49
N GLU A 134 4.80 -10.88 5.51
CA GLU A 134 4.71 -11.82 4.40
C GLU A 134 6.01 -11.86 3.59
N LEU A 135 6.64 -10.70 3.32
CA LEU A 135 7.94 -10.65 2.66
C LEU A 135 9.02 -11.38 3.46
N ARG A 136 9.07 -11.19 4.79
CA ARG A 136 10.00 -11.93 5.66
C ARG A 136 9.79 -13.44 5.57
N GLN A 137 8.55 -13.89 5.61
CA GLN A 137 8.20 -15.30 5.50
C GLN A 137 8.60 -15.88 4.14
N ASP A 138 8.38 -15.14 3.04
CA ASP A 138 8.78 -15.53 1.69
C ASP A 138 10.31 -15.64 1.56
N LEU A 139 11.07 -14.65 2.08
CA LEU A 139 12.53 -14.68 2.10
C LEU A 139 13.06 -15.86 2.92
N ALA A 140 12.53 -16.06 4.13
CA ALA A 140 12.91 -17.20 4.97
C ALA A 140 12.58 -18.55 4.31
N ALA A 141 11.46 -18.65 3.60
CA ALA A 141 11.11 -19.84 2.83
C ALA A 141 12.07 -20.07 1.66
N GLY A 142 12.47 -19.02 0.95
CA GLY A 142 13.46 -19.07 -0.12
C GLY A 142 14.84 -19.58 0.36
N ILE A 143 15.30 -19.12 1.53
CA ILE A 143 16.52 -19.60 2.16
C ILE A 143 16.39 -21.08 2.52
N ARG A 144 15.31 -21.48 3.20
CA ARG A 144 15.08 -22.89 3.58
C ARG A 144 15.02 -23.85 2.39
N SER A 145 14.49 -23.39 1.25
CA SER A 145 14.41 -24.22 0.03
C SER A 145 15.70 -24.20 -0.80
N GLY A 146 16.71 -23.42 -0.42
CA GLY A 146 17.94 -23.25 -1.18
C GLY A 146 17.78 -22.39 -2.44
N LEU A 147 16.65 -21.72 -2.60
CA LEU A 147 16.42 -20.77 -3.69
C LEU A 147 17.21 -19.47 -3.47
N LEU A 148 17.29 -19.01 -2.21
CA LEU A 148 18.03 -17.81 -1.81
C LEU A 148 19.25 -18.21 -0.97
N PRO A 149 20.38 -17.51 -1.10
CA PRO A 149 21.51 -17.65 -0.19
C PRO A 149 21.11 -17.19 1.22
N GLU A 150 21.86 -17.63 2.21
CA GLU A 150 21.65 -17.22 3.60
C GLU A 150 21.96 -15.72 3.77
N HIS A 151 21.04 -14.99 4.38
CA HIS A 151 21.16 -13.56 4.69
C HIS A 151 20.25 -13.18 5.85
N ASP A 152 20.44 -11.99 6.40
CA ASP A 152 19.55 -11.42 7.43
C ASP A 152 18.21 -11.01 6.79
N VAL A 153 17.17 -11.76 7.09
CA VAL A 153 15.81 -11.57 6.55
C VAL A 153 15.23 -10.23 6.95
N GLU A 154 15.50 -9.75 8.18
CA GLU A 154 14.99 -8.46 8.68
C GLU A 154 15.59 -7.29 7.90
N TYR A 155 16.90 -7.31 7.72
CA TYR A 155 17.60 -6.26 6.96
C TYR A 155 17.21 -6.31 5.49
N MET A 156 17.10 -7.49 4.90
CA MET A 156 16.70 -7.63 3.50
C MET A 156 15.27 -7.14 3.27
N ALA A 157 14.32 -7.55 4.09
CA ALA A 157 12.93 -7.09 3.98
C ALA A 157 12.83 -5.56 4.15
N SER A 158 13.52 -5.00 5.15
CA SER A 158 13.55 -3.56 5.39
C SER A 158 14.18 -2.79 4.22
N ALA A 159 15.28 -3.30 3.64
CA ALA A 159 15.91 -2.72 2.47
C ALA A 159 15.00 -2.76 1.24
N MET A 160 14.34 -3.90 0.98
CA MET A 160 13.41 -4.05 -0.15
C MET A 160 12.21 -3.11 -0.04
N VAL A 161 11.61 -2.99 1.14
CA VAL A 161 10.47 -2.09 1.37
C VAL A 161 10.91 -0.63 1.25
N GLY A 162 12.01 -0.24 1.90
CA GLY A 162 12.52 1.13 1.86
C GLY A 162 12.95 1.56 0.45
N ALA A 163 13.79 0.78 -0.20
CA ALA A 163 14.22 1.07 -1.58
C ALA A 163 13.05 1.05 -2.56
N GLY A 164 12.13 0.09 -2.40
CA GLY A 164 10.92 0.00 -3.23
C GLY A 164 10.09 1.28 -3.17
N PHE A 165 9.86 1.81 -1.98
CA PHE A 165 9.10 3.05 -1.80
C PHE A 165 9.83 4.28 -2.38
N GLU A 166 11.12 4.46 -2.06
CA GLU A 166 11.89 5.62 -2.54
C GLU A 166 12.04 5.62 -4.07
N VAL A 167 12.25 4.45 -4.68
CA VAL A 167 12.31 4.33 -6.14
C VAL A 167 10.94 4.59 -6.77
N ALA A 168 9.84 4.15 -6.15
CA ALA A 168 8.49 4.47 -6.61
C ALA A 168 8.25 5.99 -6.65
N VAL A 169 8.68 6.74 -5.63
CA VAL A 169 8.60 8.21 -5.61
C VAL A 169 9.28 8.79 -6.85
N ARG A 170 10.51 8.37 -7.16
CA ARG A 170 11.26 8.88 -8.32
C ARG A 170 10.70 8.42 -9.66
N MET A 171 10.16 7.21 -9.71
CA MET A 171 9.49 6.68 -10.90
C MET A 171 8.28 7.50 -11.28
N LEU A 172 7.45 7.85 -10.30
CA LEU A 172 6.19 8.58 -10.51
C LEU A 172 6.39 10.10 -10.70
N GLU A 173 7.59 10.63 -10.43
CA GLU A 173 7.97 12.01 -10.80
C GLU A 173 8.30 12.15 -12.30
N ARG A 174 8.43 11.04 -13.03
CA ARG A 174 8.67 11.04 -14.48
C ARG A 174 7.36 11.11 -15.25
N ASP A 175 7.39 11.66 -16.46
CA ASP A 175 6.24 11.72 -17.37
C ASP A 175 6.65 11.17 -18.75
N PRO A 176 6.16 9.99 -19.17
CA PRO A 176 5.36 9.04 -18.38
C PRO A 176 6.18 8.34 -17.28
N PRO A 177 5.53 7.76 -16.26
CA PRO A 177 6.19 6.94 -15.24
C PRO A 177 6.99 5.78 -15.85
N ASP A 178 8.27 5.65 -15.46
CA ASP A 178 9.19 4.63 -16.00
C ASP A 178 9.18 3.36 -15.11
N VAL A 179 8.10 2.59 -15.21
CA VAL A 179 7.94 1.34 -14.44
C VAL A 179 9.05 0.33 -14.78
N ASP A 180 9.33 0.12 -16.07
CA ASP A 180 10.31 -0.89 -16.51
C ASP A 180 11.73 -0.55 -16.04
N GLY A 181 12.14 0.71 -16.16
CA GLY A 181 13.44 1.18 -15.66
C GLY A 181 13.55 1.08 -14.13
N ALA A 182 12.51 1.41 -13.40
CA ALA A 182 12.48 1.29 -11.95
C ALA A 182 12.57 -0.18 -11.49
N VAL A 183 11.79 -1.07 -12.10
CA VAL A 183 11.84 -2.52 -11.82
C VAL A 183 13.21 -3.08 -12.13
N ALA A 184 13.77 -2.81 -13.31
CA ALA A 184 15.11 -3.30 -13.70
C ALA A 184 16.20 -2.80 -12.74
N PHE A 185 16.07 -1.55 -12.26
CA PHE A 185 17.03 -0.98 -11.31
C PHE A 185 17.02 -1.71 -9.97
N VAL A 186 15.85 -1.84 -9.33
CA VAL A 186 15.73 -2.50 -8.02
C VAL A 186 16.06 -3.99 -8.10
N THR A 187 15.63 -4.68 -9.17
CA THR A 187 15.93 -6.09 -9.39
C THR A 187 17.44 -6.30 -9.45
N ARG A 188 18.17 -5.50 -10.21
CA ARG A 188 19.64 -5.60 -10.32
C ARG A 188 20.34 -5.39 -8.98
N ILE A 189 19.89 -4.42 -8.16
CA ILE A 189 20.49 -4.16 -6.85
C ILE A 189 20.32 -5.36 -5.92
N PHE A 190 19.10 -5.90 -5.82
CA PHE A 190 18.82 -6.99 -4.91
C PHE A 190 19.39 -8.32 -5.40
N LEU A 191 19.43 -8.58 -6.70
CA LEU A 191 20.10 -9.75 -7.24
C LEU A 191 21.63 -9.71 -6.98
N ALA A 192 22.29 -8.57 -7.13
CA ALA A 192 23.71 -8.45 -6.82
C ALA A 192 24.01 -8.73 -5.33
N GLY A 193 23.13 -8.30 -4.42
CA GLY A 193 23.24 -8.59 -2.99
C GLY A 193 22.90 -10.03 -2.61
N LEU A 194 22.09 -10.73 -3.42
CA LEU A 194 21.68 -12.11 -3.21
C LEU A 194 22.55 -13.13 -3.95
N SER A 195 23.48 -12.70 -4.79
CA SER A 195 24.35 -13.58 -5.59
C SER A 195 25.74 -13.75 -4.97
N SER A 196 25.98 -13.20 -3.77
CA SER A 196 27.25 -13.27 -3.04
C SER A 196 27.21 -14.31 -1.96
#